data_284dbe98980eab4515b4798021470998
#
_entry.id   284dbe98980eab4515b4798021470998
#
_cell.length_a   1.000
_cell.length_b   1.000
_cell.length_c   1.000
_cell.angle_alpha   90.00
_cell.angle_beta   90.00
_cell.angle_gamma   90.00
#
_symmetry.space_group_name_H-M   'P 1'
#
loop_
_entity.id
_entity.type
_entity.pdbx_description
1 polymer ?
#
loop_
_entity_poly.entity_id
_entity_poly.type
_entity_poly.pdbx_seq_one_letter_code
_entity_poly.pdbx_strand_id
1 'polypeptide(L)'
;MAKVLVLYYSTYGHIATMADDIAEGARSAGAEAVVKRVPDIDGVQVARPDDAQATVDELATYDAIVIGTGTRYGRMSSPLATFLDQTGGLWASGALNGKVGGAFVSTATQHGGQETTLFSIITNLLHFGMTIVGLDYGHQAQMGHDEVLGGAPYGATTIAGGR
;
A
#
# COMPACT_ATOMS: atom_id res chain seq x y z
N MET A 1 -14.28 14.11 -9.85
CA MET A 1 -13.40 12.98 -10.19
C MET A 1 -12.80 12.52 -8.89
N ALA A 2 -12.86 11.23 -8.59
CA ALA A 2 -12.29 10.70 -7.34
C ALA A 2 -10.77 10.86 -7.36
N LYS A 3 -10.19 11.25 -6.21
CA LYS A 3 -8.74 11.40 -6.03
C LYS A 3 -8.19 10.22 -5.24
N VAL A 4 -7.23 9.51 -5.81
CA VAL A 4 -6.60 8.32 -5.22
C VAL A 4 -5.13 8.60 -4.93
N LEU A 5 -4.71 8.37 -3.69
CA LEU A 5 -3.30 8.33 -3.33
C LEU A 5 -2.84 6.87 -3.31
N VAL A 6 -1.79 6.56 -4.04
CA VAL A 6 -1.01 5.33 -3.86
C VAL A 6 0.24 5.68 -3.07
N LEU A 7 0.20 5.38 -1.77
CA LEU A 7 1.25 5.67 -0.80
C LEU A 7 2.13 4.44 -0.61
N TYR A 8 3.46 4.59 -0.70
CA TYR A 8 4.31 3.43 -0.60
C TYR A 8 5.65 3.69 0.11
N TYR A 9 6.25 2.58 0.58
CA TYR A 9 7.67 2.47 0.87
C TYR A 9 8.27 1.28 0.12
N SER A 10 9.39 1.50 -0.57
CA SER A 10 10.09 0.45 -1.32
C SER A 10 11.59 0.54 -1.13
N THR A 11 12.22 -0.57 -0.69
CA THR A 11 13.69 -0.69 -0.57
C THR A 11 14.34 -1.06 -1.91
N TYR A 12 13.73 -1.99 -2.68
CA TYR A 12 14.34 -2.62 -3.85
C TYR A 12 13.59 -2.38 -5.17
N GLY A 13 12.48 -1.65 -5.15
CA GLY A 13 11.72 -1.28 -6.35
C GLY A 13 10.41 -2.04 -6.56
N HIS A 14 10.23 -3.27 -6.08
CA HIS A 14 9.05 -4.08 -6.34
C HIS A 14 7.73 -3.38 -5.96
N ILE A 15 7.69 -2.79 -4.76
CA ILE A 15 6.51 -2.04 -4.30
C ILE A 15 6.30 -0.75 -5.11
N ALA A 16 7.38 -0.09 -5.52
CA ALA A 16 7.27 1.11 -6.36
C ALA A 16 6.65 0.78 -7.74
N THR A 17 7.03 -0.35 -8.34
CA THR A 17 6.43 -0.83 -9.59
C THR A 17 4.94 -1.16 -9.40
N MET A 18 4.58 -1.90 -8.35
CA MET A 18 3.17 -2.17 -8.04
C MET A 18 2.37 -0.89 -7.82
N ALA A 19 2.96 0.14 -7.20
CA ALA A 19 2.30 1.42 -6.98
C ALA A 19 1.95 2.12 -8.30
N ASP A 20 2.84 2.06 -9.29
CA ASP A 20 2.57 2.58 -10.64
C ASP A 20 1.41 1.84 -11.31
N ASP A 21 1.41 0.50 -11.26
CA ASP A 21 0.38 -0.35 -11.85
C ASP A 21 -1.00 -0.10 -11.18
N ILE A 22 -1.04 0.04 -9.86
CA ILE A 22 -2.27 0.35 -9.12
C ILE A 22 -2.79 1.74 -9.51
N ALA A 23 -1.90 2.73 -9.62
CA ALA A 23 -2.28 4.07 -10.04
C ALA A 23 -2.81 4.09 -11.48
N GLU A 24 -2.22 3.30 -12.38
CA GLU A 24 -2.71 3.16 -13.76
C GLU A 24 -4.09 2.50 -13.78
N GLY A 25 -4.31 1.46 -12.98
CA GLY A 25 -5.63 0.84 -12.80
C GLY A 25 -6.68 1.87 -12.33
N ALA A 26 -6.35 2.69 -11.35
CA ALA A 26 -7.25 3.74 -10.88
C ALA A 26 -7.55 4.80 -11.97
N ARG A 27 -6.55 5.21 -12.74
CA ARG A 27 -6.73 6.13 -13.87
C ARG A 27 -7.60 5.54 -14.97
N SER A 28 -7.40 4.26 -15.31
CA SER A 28 -8.22 3.57 -16.30
C SER A 28 -9.70 3.49 -15.91
N ALA A 29 -9.99 3.49 -14.60
CA ALA A 29 -11.34 3.57 -14.05
C ALA A 29 -11.87 5.02 -13.94
N GLY A 30 -11.15 6.02 -14.42
CA GLY A 30 -11.57 7.43 -14.46
C GLY A 30 -11.24 8.24 -13.20
N ALA A 31 -10.37 7.75 -12.32
CA ALA A 31 -9.92 8.52 -11.16
C ALA A 31 -8.67 9.36 -11.49
N GLU A 32 -8.44 10.42 -10.69
CA GLU A 32 -7.15 11.09 -10.59
C GLU A 32 -6.29 10.30 -9.59
N ALA A 33 -5.19 9.69 -10.04
CA ALA A 33 -4.32 8.91 -9.17
C ALA A 33 -2.91 9.49 -9.09
N VAL A 34 -2.43 9.65 -7.87
CA VAL A 34 -1.09 10.17 -7.54
C VAL A 34 -0.31 9.09 -6.79
N VAL A 35 0.94 8.88 -7.21
CA VAL A 35 1.88 7.98 -6.52
C VAL A 35 2.83 8.81 -5.68
N LYS A 36 2.95 8.49 -4.40
CA LYS A 36 3.89 9.13 -3.49
C LYS A 36 4.50 8.12 -2.53
N ARG A 37 5.76 8.32 -2.21
CA ARG A 37 6.43 7.55 -1.16
C ARG A 37 6.33 8.22 0.20
N VAL A 38 6.53 7.45 1.27
CA VAL A 38 6.72 8.05 2.60
C VAL A 38 8.04 8.83 2.65
N PRO A 39 8.17 9.82 3.55
CA PRO A 39 9.41 10.58 3.73
C PRO A 39 10.61 9.71 4.07
N ASP A 40 11.80 10.22 3.77
CA ASP A 40 13.05 9.55 4.08
C ASP A 40 13.28 9.44 5.59
N ILE A 41 13.95 8.37 5.97
CA ILE A 41 14.50 8.17 7.31
C ILE A 41 16.01 7.98 7.15
N ASP A 42 16.79 8.67 7.94
CA ASP A 42 18.25 8.61 7.89
C ASP A 42 18.76 7.17 7.99
N GLY A 43 19.65 6.81 7.07
CA GLY A 43 20.23 5.47 7.00
C GLY A 43 19.33 4.38 6.43
N VAL A 44 18.13 4.72 5.97
CA VAL A 44 17.19 3.76 5.37
C VAL A 44 17.17 3.89 3.86
N GLN A 45 17.42 2.76 3.19
CA GLN A 45 17.47 2.70 1.72
C GLN A 45 16.07 2.88 1.10
N VAL A 46 16.01 3.69 0.04
CA VAL A 46 14.82 3.92 -0.78
C VAL A 46 15.17 3.64 -2.25
N ALA A 47 14.30 2.90 -2.94
CA ALA A 47 14.52 2.50 -4.33
C ALA A 47 14.41 3.66 -5.33
N ARG A 48 13.52 4.61 -5.08
CA ARG A 48 13.26 5.75 -5.95
C ARG A 48 13.31 7.06 -5.13
N PRO A 49 14.51 7.58 -4.85
CA PRO A 49 14.66 8.75 -3.97
C PRO A 49 14.02 10.03 -4.55
N ASP A 50 13.91 10.12 -5.87
CA ASP A 50 13.36 11.29 -6.57
C ASP A 50 11.83 11.32 -6.63
N ASP A 51 11.15 10.22 -6.25
CA ASP A 51 9.69 10.18 -6.21
C ASP A 51 9.15 11.14 -5.15
N ALA A 52 8.03 11.79 -5.46
CA ALA A 52 7.39 12.73 -4.56
C ALA A 52 7.07 12.10 -3.19
N GLN A 53 7.38 12.83 -2.14
CA GLN A 53 7.08 12.42 -0.77
C GLN A 53 5.67 12.87 -0.36
N ALA A 54 4.99 12.02 0.40
CA ALA A 54 3.71 12.36 1.00
C ALA A 54 3.90 13.16 2.29
N THR A 55 2.93 14.02 2.57
CA THR A 55 2.78 14.67 3.87
C THR A 55 1.57 14.10 4.62
N VAL A 56 1.58 14.18 5.93
CA VAL A 56 0.45 13.67 6.75
C VAL A 56 -0.83 14.43 6.44
N ASP A 57 -0.75 15.76 6.35
CA ASP A 57 -1.94 16.61 6.20
C ASP A 57 -2.66 16.40 4.85
N GLU A 58 -1.91 16.07 3.79
CA GLU A 58 -2.54 15.84 2.48
C GLU A 58 -3.41 14.58 2.42
N LEU A 59 -3.23 13.60 3.33
CA LEU A 59 -4.04 12.38 3.33
C LEU A 59 -5.55 12.68 3.38
N ALA A 60 -5.93 13.74 4.08
CA ALA A 60 -7.32 14.17 4.17
C ALA A 60 -7.90 14.70 2.85
N THR A 61 -7.06 15.03 1.87
CA THR A 61 -7.50 15.59 0.58
C THR A 61 -7.87 14.53 -0.47
N TYR A 62 -7.56 13.26 -0.21
CA TYR A 62 -7.87 12.15 -1.11
C TYR A 62 -9.18 11.45 -0.72
N ASP A 63 -9.88 10.89 -1.71
CA ASP A 63 -11.10 10.09 -1.51
C ASP A 63 -10.76 8.63 -1.20
N ALA A 64 -9.61 8.17 -1.71
CA ALA A 64 -9.09 6.83 -1.48
C ALA A 64 -7.58 6.84 -1.26
N ILE A 65 -7.11 5.92 -0.40
CA ILE A 65 -5.68 5.74 -0.12
C ILE A 65 -5.35 4.25 -0.19
N VAL A 66 -4.46 3.87 -1.12
CA VAL A 66 -3.94 2.51 -1.24
C VAL A 66 -2.49 2.49 -0.76
N ILE A 67 -2.21 1.69 0.27
CA ILE A 67 -0.91 1.72 0.97
C ILE A 67 -0.11 0.46 0.69
N GLY A 68 1.17 0.62 0.32
CA GLY A 68 2.06 -0.49 0.00
C GLY A 68 3.40 -0.49 0.70
N THR A 69 3.88 -1.71 1.03
CA THR A 69 5.19 -1.93 1.62
C THR A 69 5.72 -3.33 1.36
N GLY A 70 7.04 -3.47 1.31
CA GLY A 70 7.68 -4.78 1.49
C GLY A 70 7.52 -5.26 2.93
N THR A 71 7.36 -6.57 3.11
CA THR A 71 7.27 -7.16 4.46
C THR A 71 8.54 -6.94 5.27
N ARG A 72 8.38 -6.77 6.54
CA ARG A 72 9.42 -6.89 7.56
C ARG A 72 8.92 -7.85 8.63
N TYR A 73 9.33 -9.13 8.50
CA TYR A 73 8.95 -10.18 9.45
C TYR A 73 7.43 -10.32 9.64
N GLY A 74 6.66 -10.26 8.54
CA GLY A 74 5.21 -10.42 8.56
C GLY A 74 4.42 -9.16 8.93
N ARG A 75 5.04 -7.98 8.95
CA ARG A 75 4.39 -6.69 9.22
C ARG A 75 4.87 -5.61 8.26
N MET A 76 4.23 -4.45 8.27
CA MET A 76 4.68 -3.28 7.52
C MET A 76 6.10 -2.84 7.93
N SER A 77 6.80 -2.20 7.01
CA SER A 77 8.13 -1.64 7.25
C SER A 77 8.10 -0.47 8.25
N SER A 78 9.22 -0.26 8.96
CA SER A 78 9.35 0.84 9.91
C SER A 78 9.15 2.22 9.28
N PRO A 79 9.64 2.53 8.06
CA PRO A 79 9.38 3.84 7.46
C PRO A 79 7.89 4.11 7.25
N LEU A 80 7.13 3.10 6.82
CA LEU A 80 5.68 3.25 6.68
C LEU A 80 5.01 3.43 8.05
N ALA A 81 5.37 2.61 9.04
CA ALA A 81 4.84 2.73 10.39
C ALA A 81 5.14 4.10 11.01
N THR A 82 6.37 4.59 10.86
CA THR A 82 6.78 5.91 11.36
C THR A 82 5.95 7.05 10.73
N PHE A 83 5.62 6.93 9.45
CA PHE A 83 4.73 7.90 8.79
C PHE A 83 3.31 7.82 9.36
N LEU A 84 2.76 6.61 9.52
CA LEU A 84 1.42 6.41 10.07
C LEU A 84 1.32 6.83 11.54
N ASP A 85 2.35 6.66 12.33
CA ASP A 85 2.38 7.10 13.74
C ASP A 85 2.20 8.63 13.89
N GLN A 86 2.49 9.40 12.85
CA GLN A 86 2.32 10.85 12.86
C GLN A 86 0.88 11.31 12.55
N THR A 87 -0.02 10.39 12.19
CA THR A 87 -1.39 10.70 11.74
C THR A 87 -2.39 10.86 12.88
N GLY A 88 -1.95 10.92 14.14
CA GLY A 88 -2.83 11.01 15.31
C GLY A 88 -3.83 12.16 15.25
N GLY A 89 -3.46 13.31 14.66
CA GLY A 89 -4.36 14.45 14.47
C GLY A 89 -5.50 14.16 13.49
N LEU A 90 -5.22 13.44 12.41
CA LEU A 90 -6.23 13.01 11.43
C LEU A 90 -7.20 11.99 12.04
N TRP A 91 -6.68 11.07 12.85
CA TRP A 91 -7.50 10.12 13.58
C TRP A 91 -8.44 10.83 14.57
N ALA A 92 -7.90 11.74 15.39
CA ALA A 92 -8.66 12.45 16.42
C ALA A 92 -9.79 13.32 15.82
N SER A 93 -9.56 13.89 14.64
CA SER A 93 -10.56 14.71 13.92
C SER A 93 -11.52 13.89 13.06
N GLY A 94 -11.30 12.58 12.89
CA GLY A 94 -12.07 11.75 11.98
C GLY A 94 -11.91 12.11 10.49
N ALA A 95 -10.79 12.74 10.12
CA ALA A 95 -10.58 13.28 8.77
C ALA A 95 -10.56 12.22 7.66
N LEU A 96 -10.32 10.95 8.01
CA LEU A 96 -10.31 9.84 7.07
C LEU A 96 -11.55 8.94 7.15
N ASN A 97 -12.51 9.25 8.02
CA ASN A 97 -13.73 8.46 8.18
C ASN A 97 -14.50 8.35 6.84
N GLY A 98 -14.89 7.12 6.49
CA GLY A 98 -15.68 6.81 5.30
C GLY A 98 -14.91 6.87 3.97
N LYS A 99 -13.64 7.27 3.98
CA LYS A 99 -12.78 7.18 2.78
C LYS A 99 -12.47 5.72 2.46
N VAL A 100 -12.09 5.46 1.22
CA VAL A 100 -11.72 4.10 0.78
C VAL A 100 -10.26 3.83 1.10
N GLY A 101 -9.97 2.64 1.65
CA GLY A 101 -8.63 2.16 1.96
C GLY A 101 -8.32 0.83 1.31
N GLY A 102 -7.10 0.63 0.85
CA GLY A 102 -6.60 -0.63 0.32
C GLY A 102 -5.15 -0.85 0.69
N ALA A 103 -4.67 -2.09 0.54
CA ALA A 103 -3.30 -2.45 0.86
C ALA A 103 -2.67 -3.31 -0.24
N PHE A 104 -1.34 -3.22 -0.41
CA PHE A 104 -0.56 -4.08 -1.28
C PHE A 104 0.83 -4.33 -0.70
N VAL A 105 1.37 -5.52 -0.92
CA VAL A 105 2.65 -5.90 -0.29
C VAL A 105 3.53 -6.77 -1.17
N SER A 106 4.81 -6.85 -0.83
CA SER A 106 5.75 -7.82 -1.39
C SER A 106 6.44 -8.62 -0.29
N THR A 107 6.74 -9.88 -0.60
CA THR A 107 7.54 -10.77 0.23
C THR A 107 8.67 -11.38 -0.58
N ALA A 108 9.76 -11.79 0.06
CA ALA A 108 10.83 -12.50 -0.61
C ALA A 108 10.45 -13.94 -0.97
N THR A 109 9.52 -14.54 -0.22
CA THR A 109 9.13 -15.95 -0.36
C THR A 109 7.61 -16.10 -0.42
N GLN A 110 7.15 -17.23 -0.96
CA GLN A 110 5.73 -17.54 -1.15
C GLN A 110 4.94 -17.51 0.17
N HIS A 111 5.53 -17.96 1.27
CA HIS A 111 4.91 -17.99 2.59
C HIS A 111 5.53 -16.98 3.56
N GLY A 112 6.09 -15.89 3.04
CA GLY A 112 6.82 -14.88 3.82
C GLY A 112 5.97 -13.87 4.58
N GLY A 113 4.67 -14.11 4.74
CA GLY A 113 3.76 -13.27 5.51
C GLY A 113 3.08 -12.17 4.68
N GLN A 114 2.60 -12.51 3.48
CA GLN A 114 1.84 -11.59 2.64
C GLN A 114 0.58 -11.11 3.38
N GLU A 115 -0.26 -12.04 3.84
CA GLU A 115 -1.53 -11.74 4.51
C GLU A 115 -1.30 -10.97 5.82
N THR A 116 -0.35 -11.40 6.64
CA THR A 116 -0.08 -10.72 7.92
C THR A 116 0.43 -9.31 7.72
N THR A 117 1.22 -9.06 6.68
CA THR A 117 1.67 -7.71 6.32
C THR A 117 0.52 -6.86 5.81
N LEU A 118 -0.38 -7.40 4.95
CA LEU A 118 -1.60 -6.73 4.53
C LEU A 118 -2.45 -6.35 5.74
N PHE A 119 -2.70 -7.29 6.66
CA PHE A 119 -3.49 -7.03 7.86
C PHE A 119 -2.86 -5.99 8.78
N SER A 120 -1.54 -5.89 8.84
CA SER A 120 -0.88 -4.83 9.61
C SER A 120 -1.21 -3.43 9.08
N ILE A 121 -1.39 -3.28 7.75
CA ILE A 121 -1.84 -2.03 7.11
C ILE A 121 -3.36 -1.85 7.30
N ILE A 122 -4.14 -2.88 6.96
CA ILE A 122 -5.61 -2.85 7.02
C ILE A 122 -6.11 -2.46 8.41
N THR A 123 -5.46 -2.98 9.46
CA THR A 123 -5.80 -2.64 10.84
C THR A 123 -5.66 -1.14 11.10
N ASN A 124 -4.59 -0.50 10.61
CA ASN A 124 -4.44 0.96 10.70
C ASN A 124 -5.56 1.70 9.96
N LEU A 125 -5.87 1.27 8.73
CA LEU A 125 -6.93 1.89 7.92
C LEU A 125 -8.31 1.78 8.60
N LEU A 126 -8.59 0.65 9.25
CA LEU A 126 -9.82 0.45 10.03
C LEU A 126 -9.88 1.38 11.26
N HIS A 127 -8.75 1.62 11.94
CA HIS A 127 -8.69 2.60 13.03
C HIS A 127 -8.97 4.02 12.55
N PHE A 128 -8.68 4.36 11.30
CA PHE A 128 -9.06 5.63 10.70
C PHE A 128 -10.53 5.71 10.25
N GLY A 129 -11.32 4.65 10.45
CA GLY A 129 -12.72 4.59 10.02
C GLY A 129 -12.90 4.46 8.52
N MET A 130 -11.89 3.96 7.79
CA MET A 130 -11.94 3.81 6.35
C MET A 130 -12.70 2.54 5.95
N THR A 131 -13.31 2.56 4.77
CA THR A 131 -13.91 1.39 4.12
C THR A 131 -12.84 0.63 3.37
N ILE A 132 -12.59 -0.63 3.75
CA ILE A 132 -11.54 -1.44 3.14
C ILE A 132 -12.04 -2.11 1.87
N VAL A 133 -11.24 -1.99 0.80
CA VAL A 133 -11.41 -2.71 -0.45
C VAL A 133 -10.22 -3.64 -0.65
N GLY A 134 -10.50 -4.92 -0.80
CA GLY A 134 -9.50 -5.95 -1.10
C GLY A 134 -9.31 -6.14 -2.61
N LEU A 135 -8.72 -7.27 -2.97
CA LEU A 135 -8.57 -7.74 -4.35
C LEU A 135 -9.58 -8.87 -4.56
N ASP A 136 -10.53 -8.68 -5.46
CA ASP A 136 -11.51 -9.71 -5.77
C ASP A 136 -10.92 -10.85 -6.62
N TYR A 137 -11.68 -11.91 -6.83
CA TYR A 137 -11.28 -13.05 -7.66
C TYR A 137 -11.66 -12.88 -9.14
N GLY A 138 -11.88 -11.66 -9.63
CA GLY A 138 -12.18 -11.38 -11.02
C GLY A 138 -11.03 -11.66 -11.97
N HIS A 139 -9.79 -11.66 -11.49
CA HIS A 139 -8.62 -11.99 -12.29
C HIS A 139 -8.33 -13.50 -12.23
N GLN A 140 -8.46 -14.19 -13.36
CA GLN A 140 -8.35 -15.66 -13.45
C GLN A 140 -7.00 -16.22 -12.95
N ALA A 141 -5.91 -15.47 -13.09
CA ALA A 141 -4.60 -15.90 -12.62
C ALA A 141 -4.55 -16.19 -11.11
N GLN A 142 -5.40 -15.55 -10.30
CA GLN A 142 -5.49 -15.83 -8.86
C GLN A 142 -6.02 -17.23 -8.54
N MET A 143 -6.69 -17.88 -9.49
CA MET A 143 -7.25 -19.23 -9.36
C MET A 143 -6.32 -20.31 -9.90
N GLY A 144 -5.19 -19.92 -10.50
CA GLY A 144 -4.21 -20.85 -11.08
C GLY A 144 -3.36 -21.54 -10.03
N HIS A 145 -2.79 -22.70 -10.40
CA HIS A 145 -1.90 -23.50 -9.56
C HIS A 145 -0.57 -23.83 -10.24
N ASP A 146 -0.42 -23.44 -11.51
CA ASP A 146 0.73 -23.83 -12.34
C ASP A 146 1.95 -22.94 -12.10
N GLU A 147 1.74 -21.72 -11.63
CA GLU A 147 2.77 -20.75 -11.37
C GLU A 147 2.65 -20.19 -9.94
N VAL A 148 3.80 -19.77 -9.38
CA VAL A 148 3.84 -19.07 -8.11
C VAL A 148 3.52 -17.59 -8.35
N LEU A 149 2.27 -17.23 -8.14
CA LEU A 149 1.78 -15.86 -8.30
C LEU A 149 1.48 -15.24 -6.94
N GLY A 150 1.65 -13.93 -6.87
CA GLY A 150 1.08 -13.15 -5.78
C GLY A 150 -0.43 -13.04 -5.91
N GLY A 151 -1.06 -12.50 -4.91
CA GLY A 151 -2.50 -12.26 -4.88
C GLY A 151 -3.11 -12.80 -3.59
N ALA A 152 -3.96 -12.00 -2.99
CA ALA A 152 -4.72 -12.37 -1.81
C ALA A 152 -6.01 -11.54 -1.78
N PRO A 153 -7.12 -12.06 -1.28
CA PRO A 153 -8.38 -11.30 -1.26
C PRO A 153 -8.29 -10.04 -0.40
N TYR A 154 -7.28 -9.94 0.43
CA TYR A 154 -7.05 -8.80 1.33
C TYR A 154 -6.29 -7.64 0.67
N GLY A 155 -5.71 -7.85 -0.52
CA GLY A 155 -4.96 -6.87 -1.28
C GLY A 155 -3.98 -7.50 -2.25
N ALA A 156 -3.44 -6.69 -3.18
CA ALA A 156 -2.47 -7.18 -4.15
C ALA A 156 -1.14 -7.56 -3.48
N THR A 157 -0.57 -8.68 -3.91
CA THR A 157 0.73 -9.15 -3.41
C THR A 157 1.67 -9.56 -4.54
N THR A 158 2.96 -9.50 -4.30
CA THR A 158 3.98 -10.06 -5.19
C THR A 158 5.08 -10.75 -4.40
N ILE A 159 5.72 -11.74 -5.05
CA ILE A 159 6.89 -12.43 -4.53
C ILE A 159 8.10 -11.85 -5.24
N ALA A 160 8.95 -11.15 -4.48
CA ALA A 160 10.16 -10.52 -5.01
C ALA A 160 11.22 -11.53 -5.45
N GLY A 161 11.10 -12.78 -4.98
CA GLY A 161 12.09 -13.83 -5.19
C GLY A 161 13.33 -13.67 -4.29
N GLY A 162 14.09 -14.75 -4.19
CA GLY A 162 15.42 -14.69 -3.63
C GLY A 162 16.41 -14.15 -4.67
N ARG A 163 17.47 -13.52 -4.22
CA ARG A 163 18.62 -13.17 -5.05
C ARG A 163 19.37 -14.42 -5.47
#